data_e6613e9240188f26a69622c9b77d9658
#
_entry.id   e6613e9240188f26a69622c9b77d9658
#
_cell.length_a   1.000
_cell.length_b   1.000
_cell.length_c   1.000
_cell.angle_alpha   90.00
_cell.angle_beta   90.00
_cell.angle_gamma   90.00
#
_symmetry.space_group_name_H-M   'P 1'
#
loop_
_entity.id
_entity.type
_entity.pdbx_description
1 polymer ?
#
loop_
_entity_poly.entity_id
_entity_poly.type
_entity_poly.pdbx_seq_one_letter_code
_entity_poly.pdbx_strand_id
1 'polypeptide(L)'
;MIQRAIPQNFDELTCLNALSRPGSSFSFDDFVANGTEGSKYPEPISKFLKDSHGCILFQEEIMKLVEDLSNGKIKGNYARGLLKKLGKANKKQEDLDAWDKLVNTIKEEAKSKLTNAEIDEFTADLITLSAYSFNKSHAAAYTYVACETLYMTRYFKSCFWAASLAYAATKTDKDEIKDAVKEAKKDGFKILPPDVNSSKLHFTPLSSDEIGFGLNEIKGVGIEPAKAIIENGPYESIIDFVIKNLGTKVNKKITLALVGGGAFDNLIPAGERRKYLKITEDFYVNKKTSKSPDKLREAWDKAVDSHEFDSKTSPEEYMELEKTFLGGSFFHGVFSDDMVEKIEKLVSLNKCLRDFNEIREEDKSSAYVFVHVKDLRCHQQKNGKMMVFITAEDCNGEELTIPCFASYYEHIKEKLLTGFYLMKVYPDDNGGILFGSRNWITNPDTIRSFLIRYKRS
;
A
#
# COMPACT_ATOMS: atom_id res chain seq x y z
N MET A 1 17.03 7.30 -4.98
CA MET A 1 17.26 8.47 -5.85
C MET A 1 17.13 9.80 -5.09
N ILE A 2 15.98 10.16 -4.54
CA ILE A 2 15.75 11.46 -3.86
C ILE A 2 16.76 11.71 -2.73
N GLN A 3 17.03 10.73 -1.87
CA GLN A 3 17.99 10.85 -0.76
C GLN A 3 19.44 11.10 -1.21
N ARG A 4 19.82 10.65 -2.41
CA ARG A 4 21.16 10.89 -2.97
C ARG A 4 21.27 12.20 -3.73
N ALA A 5 20.22 12.56 -4.47
CA ALA A 5 20.21 13.77 -5.29
C ALA A 5 19.84 15.03 -4.50
N ILE A 6 19.07 14.91 -3.41
CA ILE A 6 18.61 16.00 -2.53
C ILE A 6 18.13 17.21 -3.34
N PRO A 7 17.04 17.07 -4.15
CA PRO A 7 16.58 18.12 -5.04
C PRO A 7 16.24 19.40 -4.28
N GLN A 8 16.69 20.54 -4.77
CA GLN A 8 16.54 21.85 -4.15
C GLN A 8 15.38 22.66 -4.74
N ASN A 9 14.88 22.27 -5.90
CA ASN A 9 13.87 23.01 -6.62
C ASN A 9 12.98 22.10 -7.46
N PHE A 10 11.95 22.69 -8.08
CA PHE A 10 10.96 21.98 -8.88
C PHE A 10 11.56 21.35 -10.15
N ASP A 11 12.53 22.01 -10.80
CA ASP A 11 13.15 21.49 -12.03
C ASP A 11 14.00 20.26 -11.73
N GLU A 12 14.79 20.26 -10.67
CA GLU A 12 15.55 19.09 -10.22
C GLU A 12 14.64 17.90 -9.86
N LEU A 13 13.53 18.17 -9.17
CA LEU A 13 12.55 17.12 -8.87
C LEU A 13 11.88 16.58 -10.14
N THR A 14 11.68 17.44 -11.15
CA THR A 14 11.17 17.05 -12.47
C THR A 14 12.18 16.15 -13.21
N CYS A 15 13.47 16.47 -13.12
CA CYS A 15 14.54 15.61 -13.65
C CYS A 15 14.55 14.23 -12.97
N LEU A 16 14.43 14.20 -11.64
CA LEU A 16 14.38 12.95 -10.89
C LEU A 16 13.17 12.07 -11.25
N ASN A 17 12.03 12.70 -11.53
CA ASN A 17 10.85 12.00 -12.03
C ASN A 17 11.14 11.34 -13.40
N ALA A 18 11.82 12.00 -14.32
CA ALA A 18 12.26 11.42 -15.57
C ALA A 18 13.30 10.30 -15.37
N LEU A 19 14.29 10.51 -14.49
CA LEU A 19 15.37 9.57 -14.18
C LEU A 19 14.89 8.29 -13.41
N SER A 20 13.74 8.35 -12.75
CA SER A 20 13.19 7.19 -12.04
C SER A 20 12.74 6.05 -12.96
N ARG A 21 12.67 6.28 -14.28
CA ARG A 21 12.26 5.27 -15.23
C ARG A 21 13.42 4.38 -15.67
N PRO A 22 13.19 3.07 -15.89
CA PRO A 22 14.27 2.11 -16.23
C PRO A 22 15.16 2.55 -17.41
N GLY A 23 14.57 3.25 -18.40
CA GLY A 23 15.28 3.66 -19.60
C GLY A 23 16.22 4.86 -19.46
N SER A 24 16.07 5.66 -18.41
CA SER A 24 16.89 6.86 -18.15
C SER A 24 17.70 6.79 -16.87
N SER A 25 17.50 5.75 -16.06
CA SER A 25 18.15 5.60 -14.74
C SER A 25 19.68 5.52 -14.80
N PHE A 26 20.26 5.15 -15.92
CA PHE A 26 21.73 5.11 -16.12
C PHE A 26 22.37 6.51 -16.06
N SER A 27 21.63 7.59 -16.37
CA SER A 27 22.12 8.96 -16.25
C SER A 27 22.01 9.53 -14.84
N PHE A 28 21.53 8.77 -13.88
CA PHE A 28 21.32 9.27 -12.51
C PHE A 28 22.65 9.58 -11.77
N ASP A 29 23.66 8.76 -11.96
CA ASP A 29 24.96 8.97 -11.32
C ASP A 29 25.65 10.21 -11.90
N ASP A 30 25.56 10.43 -13.21
CA ASP A 30 26.06 11.64 -13.87
C ASP A 30 25.28 12.87 -13.40
N PHE A 31 23.96 12.80 -13.29
CA PHE A 31 23.12 13.89 -12.77
C PHE A 31 23.54 14.31 -11.37
N VAL A 32 23.82 13.36 -10.48
CA VAL A 32 24.27 13.63 -9.10
C VAL A 32 25.71 14.20 -9.09
N ALA A 33 26.59 13.61 -9.90
CA ALA A 33 28.00 14.00 -9.93
C ALA A 33 28.23 15.39 -10.54
N ASN A 34 27.47 15.72 -11.59
CA ASN A 34 27.58 17.02 -12.29
C ASN A 34 27.08 18.18 -11.44
N GLY A 35 26.04 17.97 -10.60
CA GLY A 35 25.39 19.05 -9.90
C GLY A 35 24.88 20.15 -10.86
N THR A 36 24.67 21.35 -10.36
CA THR A 36 24.10 22.48 -11.15
C THR A 36 25.04 23.11 -12.18
N GLU A 37 26.34 22.81 -12.13
CA GLU A 37 27.36 23.47 -12.96
C GLU A 37 28.16 22.48 -13.83
N GLY A 38 28.05 21.19 -13.60
CA GLY A 38 28.76 20.18 -14.35
C GLY A 38 28.09 19.84 -15.67
N SER A 39 28.88 19.58 -16.69
CA SER A 39 28.48 18.99 -17.96
C SER A 39 29.68 18.40 -18.67
N LYS A 40 29.51 17.23 -19.28
CA LYS A 40 30.55 16.68 -20.16
C LYS A 40 30.63 17.42 -21.52
N TYR A 41 29.60 18.19 -21.86
CA TYR A 41 29.51 18.89 -23.12
C TYR A 41 30.01 20.35 -22.96
N PRO A 42 30.74 20.88 -23.96
CA PRO A 42 31.15 22.27 -23.97
C PRO A 42 29.99 23.23 -24.27
N GLU A 43 30.19 24.52 -24.07
CA GLU A 43 29.33 25.55 -24.64
C GLU A 43 29.37 25.49 -26.19
N PRO A 44 28.22 25.63 -26.92
CA PRO A 44 26.92 26.08 -26.41
C PRO A 44 25.98 24.91 -25.94
N ILE A 45 26.40 23.65 -25.98
CA ILE A 45 25.55 22.52 -25.64
C ILE A 45 25.17 22.53 -24.14
N SER A 46 26.17 22.71 -23.27
CA SER A 46 25.98 22.71 -21.82
C SER A 46 24.95 23.74 -21.34
N LYS A 47 24.87 24.89 -22.00
CA LYS A 47 23.91 25.95 -21.69
C LYS A 47 22.44 25.43 -21.72
N PHE A 48 22.09 24.59 -22.67
CA PHE A 48 20.72 24.05 -22.80
C PHE A 48 20.42 22.91 -21.82
N LEU A 49 21.48 22.31 -21.25
CA LEU A 49 21.37 21.17 -20.32
C LEU A 49 21.57 21.59 -18.86
N LYS A 50 21.60 22.88 -18.58
CA LYS A 50 21.86 23.41 -17.22
C LYS A 50 20.80 22.90 -16.21
N ASP A 51 19.52 22.99 -16.56
CA ASP A 51 18.42 22.56 -15.70
C ASP A 51 18.42 21.04 -15.44
N SER A 52 19.04 20.24 -16.32
CA SER A 52 19.18 18.80 -16.24
C SER A 52 20.58 18.34 -15.81
N HIS A 53 21.35 19.22 -15.15
CA HIS A 53 22.71 18.95 -14.66
C HIS A 53 23.62 18.35 -15.74
N GLY A 54 23.58 18.92 -16.92
CA GLY A 54 24.41 18.47 -18.06
C GLY A 54 23.97 17.16 -18.72
N CYS A 55 22.87 16.56 -18.27
CA CYS A 55 22.34 15.33 -18.81
C CYS A 55 21.28 15.58 -19.90
N ILE A 56 21.29 14.78 -20.95
CA ILE A 56 20.24 14.81 -21.99
C ILE A 56 19.04 13.99 -21.49
N LEU A 57 18.05 14.64 -20.91
CA LEU A 57 16.88 13.97 -20.31
C LEU A 57 15.58 14.21 -21.08
N PHE A 58 15.39 15.42 -21.62
CA PHE A 58 14.11 15.83 -22.17
C PHE A 58 14.13 16.01 -23.69
N GLN A 59 13.04 15.60 -24.34
CA GLN A 59 12.86 15.78 -25.79
C GLN A 59 12.92 17.25 -26.20
N GLU A 60 12.41 18.12 -25.38
CA GLU A 60 12.39 19.58 -25.57
C GLU A 60 13.80 20.18 -25.58
N GLU A 61 14.71 19.64 -24.77
CA GLU A 61 16.13 20.04 -24.76
C GLU A 61 16.80 19.67 -26.08
N ILE A 62 16.61 18.42 -26.53
CA ILE A 62 17.13 17.95 -27.81
C ILE A 62 16.62 18.81 -28.97
N MET A 63 15.32 19.11 -28.98
CA MET A 63 14.71 19.93 -30.03
C MET A 63 15.32 21.31 -30.11
N LYS A 64 15.49 22.00 -28.96
CA LYS A 64 16.10 23.32 -28.89
C LYS A 64 17.57 23.29 -29.26
N LEU A 65 18.32 22.29 -28.77
CA LEU A 65 19.74 22.13 -29.09
C LEU A 65 19.98 21.98 -30.60
N VAL A 66 19.26 21.06 -31.25
CA VAL A 66 19.43 20.85 -32.69
C VAL A 66 19.03 22.09 -33.50
N GLU A 67 17.96 22.79 -33.09
CA GLU A 67 17.53 24.01 -33.77
C GLU A 67 18.57 25.16 -33.61
N ASP A 68 19.15 25.31 -32.39
CA ASP A 68 20.19 26.33 -32.15
C ASP A 68 21.51 26.00 -32.88
N LEU A 69 22.01 24.77 -32.73
CA LEU A 69 23.27 24.36 -33.37
C LEU A 69 23.21 24.35 -34.90
N SER A 70 22.03 24.17 -35.50
CA SER A 70 21.81 24.26 -36.94
C SER A 70 21.47 25.70 -37.41
N ASN A 71 21.54 26.68 -36.50
CA ASN A 71 21.15 28.06 -36.81
C ASN A 71 19.73 28.20 -37.39
N GLY A 72 18.79 27.36 -36.87
CA GLY A 72 17.38 27.30 -37.29
C GLY A 72 17.13 26.58 -38.61
N LYS A 73 18.16 26.05 -39.31
CA LYS A 73 18.02 25.29 -40.57
C LYS A 73 17.31 23.95 -40.35
N ILE A 74 17.45 23.34 -39.18
CA ILE A 74 16.79 22.11 -38.82
C ILE A 74 15.75 22.41 -37.75
N LYS A 75 14.49 22.02 -38.04
CA LYS A 75 13.43 22.17 -37.02
C LYS A 75 13.52 21.07 -35.96
N GLY A 76 13.40 21.43 -34.68
CA GLY A 76 13.52 20.50 -33.56
C GLY A 76 12.56 19.32 -33.65
N ASN A 77 11.31 19.53 -34.09
CA ASN A 77 10.33 18.45 -34.31
C ASN A 77 10.77 17.45 -35.39
N TYR A 78 11.49 17.88 -36.42
CA TYR A 78 12.04 16.98 -37.43
C TYR A 78 13.15 16.10 -36.82
N ALA A 79 14.08 16.71 -36.10
CA ALA A 79 15.14 15.99 -35.41
C ALA A 79 14.59 14.95 -34.43
N ARG A 80 13.62 15.34 -33.59
CA ARG A 80 12.92 14.43 -32.68
C ARG A 80 12.24 13.26 -33.40
N GLY A 81 11.56 13.56 -34.51
CA GLY A 81 10.90 12.54 -35.35
C GLY A 81 11.88 11.51 -35.91
N LEU A 82 13.04 11.98 -36.33
CA LEU A 82 14.12 11.15 -36.87
C LEU A 82 14.77 10.29 -35.78
N LEU A 83 15.12 10.89 -34.63
CA LEU A 83 15.68 10.19 -33.48
C LEU A 83 14.74 9.09 -32.96
N LYS A 84 13.42 9.33 -32.91
CA LYS A 84 12.44 8.32 -32.55
C LYS A 84 12.44 7.08 -33.51
N LYS A 85 12.77 7.28 -34.76
CA LYS A 85 12.91 6.18 -35.72
C LYS A 85 14.24 5.44 -35.54
N LEU A 86 15.33 6.18 -35.30
CA LEU A 86 16.66 5.63 -35.08
C LEU A 86 16.80 4.87 -33.75
N GLY A 87 15.99 5.20 -32.74
CA GLY A 87 15.90 4.45 -31.46
C GLY A 87 15.24 3.07 -31.56
N LYS A 88 14.65 2.70 -32.72
CA LYS A 88 14.05 1.37 -32.93
C LYS A 88 15.08 0.33 -33.37
N ALA A 89 14.80 -0.94 -33.07
CA ALA A 89 15.69 -2.04 -33.42
C ALA A 89 15.93 -2.15 -34.97
N ASN A 90 14.89 -1.93 -35.76
CA ASN A 90 14.97 -2.00 -37.26
C ASN A 90 15.15 -0.59 -37.83
N LYS A 91 16.38 -0.09 -37.88
CA LYS A 91 16.73 1.19 -38.47
C LYS A 91 16.72 1.04 -39.99
N LYS A 92 16.05 1.97 -40.71
CA LYS A 92 16.06 2.02 -42.15
C LYS A 92 17.26 2.84 -42.64
N GLN A 93 17.84 2.46 -43.77
CA GLN A 93 18.98 3.18 -44.36
C GLN A 93 18.62 4.64 -44.67
N GLU A 94 17.41 4.89 -45.18
CA GLU A 94 16.92 6.25 -45.46
C GLU A 94 16.90 7.16 -44.22
N ASP A 95 16.61 6.62 -43.01
CA ASP A 95 16.62 7.39 -41.74
C ASP A 95 18.05 7.65 -41.25
N LEU A 96 19.00 6.72 -41.52
CA LEU A 96 20.43 6.94 -41.24
C LEU A 96 21.00 8.02 -42.17
N ASP A 97 20.72 7.94 -43.50
CA ASP A 97 21.18 8.95 -44.46
C ASP A 97 20.60 10.34 -44.14
N ALA A 98 19.36 10.40 -43.65
CA ALA A 98 18.74 11.65 -43.19
C ALA A 98 19.42 12.20 -41.93
N TRP A 99 19.84 11.32 -41.02
CA TRP A 99 20.59 11.70 -39.83
C TRP A 99 21.96 12.24 -40.16
N ASP A 100 22.71 11.59 -41.06
CA ASP A 100 24.01 12.04 -41.51
C ASP A 100 23.96 13.43 -42.15
N LYS A 101 22.91 13.70 -42.94
CA LYS A 101 22.66 15.07 -43.47
C LYS A 101 22.40 16.08 -42.38
N LEU A 102 21.64 15.71 -41.34
CA LEU A 102 21.38 16.55 -40.18
C LEU A 102 22.68 16.87 -39.44
N VAL A 103 23.51 15.87 -39.13
CA VAL A 103 24.81 16.02 -38.48
C VAL A 103 25.74 16.91 -39.30
N ASN A 104 25.85 16.69 -40.61
CA ASN A 104 26.67 17.55 -41.49
C ASN A 104 26.19 19.00 -41.49
N THR A 105 24.88 19.25 -41.45
CA THR A 105 24.34 20.62 -41.32
C THR A 105 24.76 21.26 -40.00
N ILE A 106 24.72 20.52 -38.88
CA ILE A 106 25.22 21.04 -37.59
C ILE A 106 26.72 21.33 -37.66
N LYS A 107 27.53 20.43 -38.26
CA LYS A 107 28.96 20.63 -38.41
C LYS A 107 29.29 21.91 -39.18
N GLU A 108 28.55 22.21 -40.24
CA GLU A 108 28.71 23.42 -41.01
C GLU A 108 28.33 24.70 -40.26
N GLU A 109 27.20 24.67 -39.56
CA GLU A 109 26.66 25.85 -38.87
C GLU A 109 27.34 26.14 -37.53
N ALA A 110 27.74 25.11 -36.77
CA ALA A 110 28.35 25.24 -35.46
C ALA A 110 29.90 25.28 -35.48
N LYS A 111 30.57 25.19 -36.65
CA LYS A 111 32.03 25.09 -36.78
C LYS A 111 32.84 26.18 -36.10
N SER A 112 32.24 27.36 -35.85
CA SER A 112 32.88 28.47 -35.13
C SER A 112 32.79 28.32 -33.59
N LYS A 113 31.99 27.40 -33.11
CA LYS A 113 31.69 27.20 -31.68
C LYS A 113 32.12 25.82 -31.15
N LEU A 114 32.08 24.80 -32.01
CA LEU A 114 32.35 23.41 -31.68
C LEU A 114 33.27 22.76 -32.70
N THR A 115 34.10 21.82 -32.28
CA THR A 115 34.87 20.93 -33.12
C THR A 115 33.98 19.82 -33.72
N ASN A 116 34.42 19.22 -34.84
CA ASN A 116 33.71 18.08 -35.39
C ASN A 116 33.65 16.91 -34.44
N ALA A 117 34.69 16.66 -33.64
CA ALA A 117 34.73 15.61 -32.63
C ALA A 117 33.65 15.79 -31.53
N GLU A 118 33.50 17.00 -31.04
CA GLU A 118 32.45 17.32 -30.02
C GLU A 118 31.05 17.16 -30.59
N ILE A 119 30.85 17.53 -31.87
CA ILE A 119 29.56 17.33 -32.55
C ILE A 119 29.27 15.82 -32.78
N ASP A 120 30.28 15.04 -33.17
CA ASP A 120 30.13 13.61 -33.39
C ASP A 120 29.81 12.87 -32.09
N GLU A 121 30.49 13.20 -31.00
CA GLU A 121 30.21 12.67 -29.66
C GLU A 121 28.76 12.99 -29.23
N PHE A 122 28.39 14.28 -29.28
CA PHE A 122 27.06 14.72 -28.90
C PHE A 122 25.95 14.06 -29.73
N THR A 123 26.12 13.97 -31.07
CA THR A 123 25.10 13.39 -31.95
C THR A 123 25.01 11.88 -31.84
N ALA A 124 26.09 11.18 -31.48
CA ALA A 124 26.07 9.76 -31.11
C ALA A 124 25.29 9.52 -29.82
N ASP A 125 25.52 10.37 -28.80
CA ASP A 125 24.75 10.32 -27.56
C ASP A 125 23.27 10.60 -27.79
N LEU A 126 22.93 11.54 -28.67
CA LEU A 126 21.52 11.79 -29.02
C LEU A 126 20.81 10.53 -29.57
N ILE A 127 21.46 9.74 -30.40
CA ILE A 127 20.88 8.48 -30.90
C ILE A 127 20.66 7.50 -29.76
N THR A 128 21.64 7.37 -28.88
CA THR A 128 21.61 6.42 -27.75
C THR A 128 20.55 6.83 -26.73
N LEU A 129 20.50 8.11 -26.36
CA LEU A 129 19.63 8.64 -25.30
C LEU A 129 18.22 8.97 -25.79
N SER A 130 18.03 9.21 -27.09
CA SER A 130 16.73 9.62 -27.64
C SER A 130 15.62 8.55 -27.48
N ALA A 131 16.00 7.28 -27.45
CA ALA A 131 15.06 6.19 -27.18
C ALA A 131 14.42 6.31 -25.79
N TYR A 132 15.08 7.00 -24.88
CA TYR A 132 14.73 7.12 -23.47
C TYR A 132 14.39 8.56 -23.05
N SER A 133 14.55 9.56 -23.96
CA SER A 133 14.24 10.95 -23.67
C SER A 133 12.75 11.14 -23.33
N PHE A 134 12.50 11.89 -22.28
CA PHE A 134 11.17 12.07 -21.70
C PHE A 134 10.53 13.38 -22.14
N ASN A 135 9.21 13.48 -22.13
CA ASN A 135 8.52 14.74 -22.35
C ASN A 135 8.58 15.59 -21.07
N LYS A 136 9.20 16.79 -21.12
CA LYS A 136 9.40 17.68 -19.97
C LYS A 136 8.07 18.12 -19.38
N SER A 137 7.08 18.46 -20.22
CA SER A 137 5.78 18.92 -19.73
C SER A 137 5.01 17.82 -19.00
N HIS A 138 5.13 16.57 -19.44
CA HIS A 138 4.55 15.43 -18.72
C HIS A 138 5.25 15.20 -17.39
N ALA A 139 6.59 15.21 -17.34
CA ALA A 139 7.34 15.10 -16.09
C ALA A 139 6.97 16.22 -15.11
N ALA A 140 6.91 17.47 -15.58
CA ALA A 140 6.52 18.61 -14.76
C ALA A 140 5.09 18.48 -14.20
N ALA A 141 4.13 18.04 -15.00
CA ALA A 141 2.76 17.82 -14.53
C ALA A 141 2.69 16.78 -13.40
N TYR A 142 3.39 15.65 -13.56
CA TYR A 142 3.48 14.64 -12.48
C TYR A 142 4.23 15.14 -11.25
N THR A 143 5.29 15.92 -11.45
CA THR A 143 6.04 16.53 -10.35
C THR A 143 5.18 17.53 -9.58
N TYR A 144 4.33 18.28 -10.28
CA TYR A 144 3.38 19.19 -9.62
C TYR A 144 2.43 18.44 -8.70
N VAL A 145 1.81 17.37 -9.19
CA VAL A 145 0.94 16.49 -8.37
C VAL A 145 1.72 15.88 -7.20
N ALA A 146 2.97 15.45 -7.42
CA ALA A 146 3.82 14.94 -6.34
C ALA A 146 4.10 16.02 -5.27
N CYS A 147 4.36 17.26 -5.67
CA CYS A 147 4.54 18.37 -4.73
C CYS A 147 3.28 18.67 -3.93
N GLU A 148 2.10 18.66 -4.57
CA GLU A 148 0.82 18.81 -3.85
C GLU A 148 0.61 17.68 -2.85
N THR A 149 0.88 16.43 -3.25
CA THR A 149 0.80 15.27 -2.38
C THR A 149 1.74 15.39 -1.18
N LEU A 150 3.00 15.76 -1.41
CA LEU A 150 3.98 16.00 -0.35
C LEU A 150 3.55 17.14 0.60
N TYR A 151 2.97 18.21 0.06
CA TYR A 151 2.42 19.29 0.87
C TYR A 151 1.29 18.80 1.77
N MET A 152 0.34 18.04 1.22
CA MET A 152 -0.77 17.46 1.98
C MET A 152 -0.27 16.48 3.06
N THR A 153 0.67 15.61 2.73
CA THR A 153 1.24 14.66 3.69
C THR A 153 2.04 15.35 4.79
N ARG A 154 2.62 16.51 4.53
CA ARG A 154 3.39 17.27 5.52
C ARG A 154 2.53 18.10 6.46
N TYR A 155 1.54 18.82 5.91
CA TYR A 155 0.79 19.83 6.65
C TYR A 155 -0.64 19.42 7.00
N PHE A 156 -1.21 18.44 6.29
CA PHE A 156 -2.59 17.96 6.46
C PHE A 156 -2.65 16.43 6.48
N LYS A 157 -1.74 15.83 7.24
CA LYS A 157 -1.46 14.40 7.23
C LYS A 157 -2.71 13.55 7.52
N SER A 158 -3.52 13.92 8.51
CA SER A 158 -4.76 13.20 8.83
C SER A 158 -5.81 13.30 7.72
N CYS A 159 -5.92 14.46 7.05
CA CYS A 159 -6.81 14.62 5.91
C CYS A 159 -6.34 13.80 4.70
N PHE A 160 -5.03 13.77 4.45
CA PHE A 160 -4.43 12.96 3.39
C PHE A 160 -4.74 11.47 3.59
N TRP A 161 -4.52 10.95 4.79
CA TRP A 161 -4.82 9.55 5.08
C TRP A 161 -6.31 9.24 5.04
N ALA A 162 -7.18 10.10 5.57
CA ALA A 162 -8.62 9.90 5.48
C ALA A 162 -9.10 9.84 4.02
N ALA A 163 -8.60 10.72 3.15
CA ALA A 163 -8.92 10.70 1.72
C ALA A 163 -8.36 9.46 1.01
N SER A 164 -7.13 9.04 1.35
CA SER A 164 -6.48 7.85 0.79
C SER A 164 -7.24 6.57 1.17
N LEU A 165 -7.66 6.44 2.43
CA LEU A 165 -8.47 5.33 2.91
C LEU A 165 -9.84 5.29 2.23
N ALA A 166 -10.51 6.44 2.12
CA ALA A 166 -11.80 6.54 1.43
C ALA A 166 -11.67 6.13 -0.05
N TYR A 167 -10.60 6.54 -0.72
CA TYR A 167 -10.33 6.14 -2.11
C TYR A 167 -10.04 4.65 -2.24
N ALA A 168 -9.19 4.09 -1.37
CA ALA A 168 -8.88 2.66 -1.36
C ALA A 168 -10.13 1.80 -1.16
N ALA A 169 -11.07 2.25 -0.30
CA ALA A 169 -12.33 1.55 -0.07
C ALA A 169 -13.25 1.50 -1.31
N THR A 170 -13.08 2.39 -2.30
CA THR A 170 -13.84 2.35 -3.56
C THR A 170 -13.34 1.31 -4.54
N LYS A 171 -12.14 0.76 -4.32
CA LYS A 171 -11.51 -0.18 -5.25
C LYS A 171 -12.13 -1.57 -5.16
N THR A 172 -12.09 -2.26 -6.29
CA THR A 172 -12.55 -3.66 -6.38
C THR A 172 -11.55 -4.65 -5.78
N ASP A 173 -10.27 -4.29 -5.79
CA ASP A 173 -9.22 -5.06 -5.13
C ASP A 173 -9.31 -4.82 -3.62
N LYS A 174 -9.53 -5.93 -2.90
CA LYS A 174 -9.71 -5.90 -1.44
C LYS A 174 -8.40 -5.68 -0.69
N ASP A 175 -7.28 -5.88 -1.33
CA ASP A 175 -5.97 -5.71 -0.69
C ASP A 175 -5.58 -4.22 -0.62
N GLU A 176 -6.08 -3.38 -1.56
CA GLU A 176 -5.79 -1.93 -1.52
C GLU A 176 -6.23 -1.24 -0.21
N ILE A 177 -7.41 -1.58 0.34
CA ILE A 177 -7.84 -0.97 1.62
C ILE A 177 -7.05 -1.50 2.81
N LYS A 178 -6.66 -2.78 2.79
CA LYS A 178 -5.82 -3.36 3.84
C LYS A 178 -4.45 -2.72 3.86
N ASP A 179 -3.84 -2.58 2.69
CA ASP A 179 -2.53 -1.94 2.54
C ASP A 179 -2.58 -0.47 2.98
N ALA A 180 -3.62 0.26 2.57
CA ALA A 180 -3.80 1.65 2.98
C ALA A 180 -3.97 1.80 4.51
N VAL A 181 -4.75 0.91 5.16
CA VAL A 181 -4.90 0.90 6.62
C VAL A 181 -3.58 0.56 7.31
N LYS A 182 -2.84 -0.42 6.80
CA LYS A 182 -1.53 -0.81 7.32
C LYS A 182 -0.53 0.34 7.24
N GLU A 183 -0.42 0.99 6.09
CA GLU A 183 0.46 2.14 5.91
C GLU A 183 0.06 3.33 6.78
N ALA A 184 -1.24 3.62 6.93
CA ALA A 184 -1.72 4.66 7.83
C ALA A 184 -1.35 4.36 9.30
N LYS A 185 -1.51 3.11 9.74
CA LYS A 185 -1.09 2.67 11.10
C LYS A 185 0.43 2.78 11.29
N LYS A 186 1.23 2.35 10.31
CA LYS A 186 2.69 2.49 10.31
C LYS A 186 3.13 3.96 10.39
N ASP A 187 2.35 4.86 9.80
CA ASP A 187 2.56 6.31 9.85
C ASP A 187 2.02 6.97 11.13
N GLY A 188 1.58 6.17 12.12
CA GLY A 188 1.17 6.57 13.45
C GLY A 188 -0.31 6.90 13.62
N PHE A 189 -1.17 6.56 12.63
CA PHE A 189 -2.60 6.81 12.73
C PHE A 189 -3.36 5.65 13.37
N LYS A 190 -4.25 6.00 14.30
CA LYS A 190 -5.23 5.08 14.85
C LYS A 190 -6.52 5.19 14.04
N ILE A 191 -6.93 4.07 13.45
CA ILE A 191 -8.21 3.97 12.74
C ILE A 191 -9.25 3.51 13.76
N LEU A 192 -10.30 4.32 13.98
CA LEU A 192 -11.39 3.97 14.88
C LEU A 192 -12.46 3.18 14.14
N PRO A 193 -13.08 2.18 14.80
CA PRO A 193 -14.14 1.36 14.19
C PRO A 193 -15.37 2.22 13.82
N PRO A 194 -16.22 1.73 12.92
CA PRO A 194 -17.47 2.40 12.62
C PRO A 194 -18.38 2.44 13.85
N ASP A 195 -19.10 3.54 14.00
CA ASP A 195 -20.11 3.73 15.04
C ASP A 195 -21.31 4.48 14.46
N VAL A 196 -22.50 3.96 14.71
CA VAL A 196 -23.75 4.46 14.09
C VAL A 196 -24.07 5.88 14.52
N ASN A 197 -23.57 6.35 15.69
CA ASN A 197 -23.83 7.65 16.25
C ASN A 197 -22.75 8.70 15.98
N SER A 198 -21.50 8.27 15.78
CA SER A 198 -20.36 9.19 15.66
C SER A 198 -19.71 9.19 14.28
N SER A 199 -19.79 8.09 13.53
CA SER A 199 -19.20 7.99 12.19
C SER A 199 -19.85 8.97 11.22
N LYS A 200 -19.01 9.53 10.34
CA LYS A 200 -19.45 10.38 9.22
C LYS A 200 -19.65 9.54 7.96
N LEU A 201 -19.96 10.21 6.85
CA LEU A 201 -20.20 9.55 5.56
C LEU A 201 -18.98 8.75 5.09
N HIS A 202 -17.81 9.37 5.09
CA HIS A 202 -16.53 8.81 4.68
C HIS A 202 -15.55 8.77 5.84
N PHE A 203 -14.39 8.12 5.63
CA PHE A 203 -13.27 8.25 6.55
C PHE A 203 -13.03 9.72 6.88
N THR A 204 -12.94 10.04 8.15
CA THR A 204 -12.91 11.44 8.62
C THR A 204 -11.82 11.60 9.67
N PRO A 205 -10.91 12.58 9.54
CA PRO A 205 -9.97 12.91 10.59
C PRO A 205 -10.71 13.41 11.82
N LEU A 206 -10.44 12.81 12.97
CA LEU A 206 -11.05 13.16 14.26
C LEU A 206 -10.07 13.95 15.11
N SER A 207 -8.79 13.66 14.99
CA SER A 207 -7.68 14.38 15.64
C SER A 207 -6.45 14.42 14.73
N SER A 208 -5.30 14.79 15.27
CA SER A 208 -4.02 14.76 14.55
C SER A 208 -3.57 13.36 14.17
N ASP A 209 -4.02 12.33 14.87
CA ASP A 209 -3.57 10.95 14.83
C ASP A 209 -4.71 9.92 14.82
N GLU A 210 -5.99 10.37 14.83
CA GLU A 210 -7.14 9.48 14.78
C GLU A 210 -8.01 9.75 13.54
N ILE A 211 -8.44 8.66 12.88
CA ILE A 211 -9.32 8.68 11.72
C ILE A 211 -10.50 7.75 11.99
N GLY A 212 -11.72 8.28 11.93
CA GLY A 212 -12.94 7.50 12.07
C GLY A 212 -13.33 6.79 10.78
N PHE A 213 -13.80 5.56 10.89
CA PHE A 213 -14.32 4.77 9.78
C PHE A 213 -15.66 5.34 9.31
N GLY A 214 -15.85 5.51 7.99
CA GLY A 214 -17.07 6.06 7.40
C GLY A 214 -18.18 5.03 7.25
N LEU A 215 -19.44 5.45 7.41
CA LEU A 215 -20.59 4.54 7.24
C LEU A 215 -20.73 4.03 5.79
N ASN A 216 -20.41 4.87 4.80
CA ASN A 216 -20.47 4.48 3.37
C ASN A 216 -19.41 3.43 3.00
N GLU A 217 -18.38 3.28 3.79
CA GLU A 217 -17.29 2.30 3.56
C GLU A 217 -17.65 0.89 4.03
N ILE A 218 -18.74 0.76 4.80
CA ILE A 218 -19.30 -0.54 5.17
C ILE A 218 -19.97 -1.16 3.95
N LYS A 219 -19.59 -2.37 3.58
CA LYS A 219 -20.09 -3.06 2.39
C LYS A 219 -21.61 -3.22 2.42
N GLY A 220 -22.27 -2.66 1.41
CA GLY A 220 -23.71 -2.69 1.28
C GLY A 220 -24.41 -1.47 1.86
N VAL A 221 -23.68 -0.55 2.48
CA VAL A 221 -24.19 0.75 2.92
C VAL A 221 -23.83 1.79 1.86
N GLY A 222 -24.80 2.24 1.07
CA GLY A 222 -24.59 3.27 0.06
C GLY A 222 -24.68 4.69 0.64
N ILE A 223 -24.33 5.68 -0.18
CA ILE A 223 -24.30 7.11 0.22
C ILE A 223 -25.63 7.60 0.78
N GLU A 224 -26.73 7.34 0.09
CA GLU A 224 -28.06 7.83 0.50
C GLU A 224 -28.53 7.21 1.83
N PRO A 225 -28.43 5.87 2.05
CA PRO A 225 -28.69 5.32 3.36
C PRO A 225 -27.78 5.86 4.45
N ALA A 226 -26.49 6.03 4.19
CA ALA A 226 -25.54 6.55 5.19
C ALA A 226 -25.90 7.99 5.60
N LYS A 227 -26.31 8.85 4.65
CA LYS A 227 -26.80 10.20 4.97
C LYS A 227 -28.05 10.16 5.84
N ALA A 228 -29.04 9.33 5.49
CA ALA A 228 -30.26 9.18 6.29
C ALA A 228 -29.96 8.69 7.72
N ILE A 229 -28.99 7.78 7.88
CA ILE A 229 -28.56 7.31 9.18
C ILE A 229 -27.95 8.44 10.00
N ILE A 230 -27.11 9.27 9.41
CA ILE A 230 -26.48 10.41 10.09
C ILE A 230 -27.53 11.45 10.50
N GLU A 231 -28.51 11.72 9.63
CA GLU A 231 -29.55 12.71 9.86
C GLU A 231 -30.56 12.29 10.92
N ASN A 232 -30.90 10.99 11.01
CA ASN A 232 -31.90 10.45 11.93
C ASN A 232 -31.34 10.05 13.31
N GLY A 233 -30.03 10.12 13.50
CA GLY A 233 -29.39 9.86 14.79
C GLY A 233 -29.64 10.97 15.83
N PRO A 234 -29.22 10.81 17.07
CA PRO A 234 -28.58 9.62 17.61
C PRO A 234 -29.55 8.46 17.90
N TYR A 235 -28.99 7.25 18.08
CA TYR A 235 -29.71 6.01 18.35
C TYR A 235 -29.34 5.43 19.70
N GLU A 236 -30.35 4.89 20.40
CA GLU A 236 -30.18 4.26 21.73
C GLU A 236 -30.05 2.72 21.63
N SER A 237 -30.55 2.13 20.55
CA SER A 237 -30.54 0.68 20.31
C SER A 237 -30.75 0.35 18.82
N ILE A 238 -30.55 -0.91 18.45
CA ILE A 238 -30.80 -1.37 17.06
C ILE A 238 -32.28 -1.22 16.70
N ILE A 239 -33.22 -1.47 17.63
CA ILE A 239 -34.65 -1.31 17.34
C ILE A 239 -35.04 0.19 17.21
N ASP A 240 -34.46 1.08 18.00
CA ASP A 240 -34.63 2.53 17.85
C ASP A 240 -34.11 3.00 16.48
N PHE A 241 -32.96 2.49 16.05
CA PHE A 241 -32.39 2.73 14.72
C PHE A 241 -33.38 2.31 13.63
N VAL A 242 -33.95 1.11 13.72
CA VAL A 242 -34.92 0.61 12.73
C VAL A 242 -36.16 1.50 12.65
N ILE A 243 -36.69 1.92 13.80
CA ILE A 243 -37.90 2.75 13.87
C ILE A 243 -37.63 4.16 13.31
N LYS A 244 -36.53 4.80 13.70
CA LYS A 244 -36.16 6.13 13.21
C LYS A 244 -35.87 6.18 11.72
N ASN A 245 -35.48 5.06 11.13
CA ASN A 245 -35.18 4.96 9.70
C ASN A 245 -36.33 4.38 8.86
N LEU A 246 -37.53 4.26 9.43
CA LEU A 246 -38.72 3.84 8.66
C LEU A 246 -39.00 4.84 7.52
N GLY A 247 -39.24 4.31 6.32
CA GLY A 247 -39.49 5.12 5.14
C GLY A 247 -38.25 5.63 4.40
N THR A 248 -37.06 5.39 4.94
CA THR A 248 -35.80 5.67 4.27
C THR A 248 -35.35 4.49 3.38
N LYS A 249 -34.20 4.62 2.73
CA LYS A 249 -33.57 3.53 1.98
C LYS A 249 -32.87 2.49 2.88
N VAL A 250 -32.88 2.67 4.20
CA VAL A 250 -32.31 1.71 5.16
C VAL A 250 -33.19 0.47 5.21
N ASN A 251 -32.61 -0.67 4.96
CA ASN A 251 -33.30 -1.95 4.86
C ASN A 251 -32.57 -3.07 5.63
N LYS A 252 -33.12 -4.30 5.62
CA LYS A 252 -32.52 -5.47 6.28
C LYS A 252 -31.02 -5.61 5.98
N LYS A 253 -30.65 -5.56 4.69
CA LYS A 253 -29.25 -5.76 4.28
C LYS A 253 -28.32 -4.73 4.90
N ILE A 254 -28.75 -3.47 4.93
CA ILE A 254 -27.95 -2.36 5.50
C ILE A 254 -27.86 -2.51 7.01
N THR A 255 -28.96 -2.80 7.71
CA THR A 255 -28.95 -3.02 9.17
C THR A 255 -27.98 -4.18 9.54
N LEU A 256 -28.05 -5.30 8.83
CA LEU A 256 -27.14 -6.41 9.05
C LEU A 256 -25.67 -6.05 8.76
N ALA A 257 -25.42 -5.25 7.72
CA ALA A 257 -24.07 -4.79 7.42
C ALA A 257 -23.50 -3.89 8.52
N LEU A 258 -24.31 -3.01 9.09
CA LEU A 258 -23.94 -2.14 10.20
C LEU A 258 -23.67 -2.95 11.48
N VAL A 259 -24.54 -3.92 11.82
CA VAL A 259 -24.33 -4.79 12.99
C VAL A 259 -23.07 -5.65 12.80
N GLY A 260 -22.96 -6.34 11.67
CA GLY A 260 -21.81 -7.19 11.37
C GLY A 260 -20.49 -6.42 11.26
N GLY A 261 -20.52 -5.20 10.73
CA GLY A 261 -19.38 -4.28 10.66
C GLY A 261 -19.00 -3.62 11.98
N GLY A 262 -19.80 -3.81 13.05
CA GLY A 262 -19.50 -3.30 14.39
C GLY A 262 -20.01 -1.90 14.67
N ALA A 263 -20.82 -1.30 13.79
CA ALA A 263 -21.32 0.07 13.99
C ALA A 263 -22.26 0.21 15.21
N PHE A 264 -22.70 -0.88 15.79
CA PHE A 264 -23.55 -0.93 16.97
C PHE A 264 -22.83 -1.43 18.24
N ASP A 265 -21.53 -1.68 18.19
CA ASP A 265 -20.81 -2.29 19.31
C ASP A 265 -20.90 -1.48 20.63
N ASN A 266 -21.05 -0.15 20.54
CA ASN A 266 -21.29 0.71 21.68
C ASN A 266 -22.75 0.68 22.24
N LEU A 267 -23.68 0.05 21.50
CA LEU A 267 -25.10 -0.04 21.84
C LEU A 267 -25.55 -1.47 22.19
N ILE A 268 -24.63 -2.43 22.13
CA ILE A 268 -24.85 -3.83 22.46
C ILE A 268 -23.85 -4.28 23.53
N PRO A 269 -24.15 -5.34 24.31
CA PRO A 269 -23.19 -5.85 25.28
C PRO A 269 -21.88 -6.32 24.63
N ALA A 270 -20.77 -6.03 25.28
CA ALA A 270 -19.44 -6.34 24.78
C ALA A 270 -19.28 -7.87 24.51
N GLY A 271 -18.81 -8.18 23.31
CA GLY A 271 -18.61 -9.55 22.88
C GLY A 271 -19.85 -10.21 22.28
N GLU A 272 -20.95 -9.51 22.07
CA GLU A 272 -22.21 -10.14 21.58
C GLU A 272 -22.56 -9.79 20.13
N ARG A 273 -21.61 -9.26 19.30
CA ARG A 273 -21.87 -8.84 17.92
C ARG A 273 -22.54 -9.95 17.09
N ARG A 274 -22.06 -11.19 17.19
CA ARG A 274 -22.64 -12.34 16.46
C ARG A 274 -24.05 -12.68 16.90
N LYS A 275 -24.31 -12.62 18.20
CA LYS A 275 -25.65 -12.82 18.77
C LYS A 275 -26.63 -11.78 18.21
N TYR A 276 -26.26 -10.49 18.27
CA TYR A 276 -27.12 -9.42 17.79
C TYR A 276 -27.27 -9.42 16.27
N LEU A 277 -26.30 -9.92 15.51
CA LEU A 277 -26.47 -10.14 14.08
C LEU A 277 -27.58 -11.17 13.82
N LYS A 278 -27.61 -12.31 14.53
CA LYS A 278 -28.67 -13.32 14.42
C LYS A 278 -30.03 -12.82 14.89
N ILE A 279 -30.08 -12.13 16.04
CA ILE A 279 -31.31 -11.48 16.53
C ILE A 279 -31.88 -10.54 15.45
N THR A 280 -31.02 -9.76 14.81
CA THR A 280 -31.43 -8.83 13.74
C THR A 280 -31.95 -9.58 12.52
N GLU A 281 -31.34 -10.70 12.14
CA GLU A 281 -31.81 -11.55 11.04
C GLU A 281 -33.22 -12.08 11.31
N ASP A 282 -33.46 -12.63 12.51
CA ASP A 282 -34.74 -13.21 12.91
C ASP A 282 -35.81 -12.15 13.13
N PHE A 283 -35.46 -11.00 13.68
CA PHE A 283 -36.37 -9.86 13.73
C PHE A 283 -36.90 -9.51 12.35
N TYR A 284 -36.04 -9.41 11.32
CA TYR A 284 -36.49 -9.09 9.97
C TYR A 284 -37.33 -10.19 9.31
N VAL A 285 -37.24 -11.43 9.75
CA VAL A 285 -38.14 -12.52 9.35
C VAL A 285 -39.50 -12.36 10.06
N ASN A 286 -39.46 -12.12 11.38
CA ASN A 286 -40.65 -12.13 12.24
C ASN A 286 -41.51 -10.86 12.11
N LYS A 287 -40.91 -9.67 11.86
CA LYS A 287 -41.64 -8.41 11.71
C LYS A 287 -42.58 -8.37 10.51
N LYS A 288 -42.45 -9.33 9.57
CA LYS A 288 -43.24 -9.38 8.32
C LYS A 288 -43.19 -8.02 7.59
N THR A 289 -44.38 -7.47 7.28
CA THR A 289 -44.55 -6.16 6.62
C THR A 289 -44.92 -5.01 7.57
N SER A 290 -44.89 -5.25 8.89
CA SER A 290 -45.26 -4.23 9.88
C SER A 290 -44.35 -3.01 9.84
N LYS A 291 -44.95 -1.85 9.95
CA LYS A 291 -44.24 -0.54 10.12
C LYS A 291 -44.71 0.18 11.40
N SER A 292 -45.60 -0.44 12.21
CA SER A 292 -46.02 0.11 13.48
C SER A 292 -44.83 0.00 14.49
N PRO A 293 -44.43 1.08 15.13
CA PRO A 293 -43.34 1.05 16.12
C PRO A 293 -43.55 0.03 17.25
N ASP A 294 -44.80 -0.08 17.78
CA ASP A 294 -45.11 -1.02 18.86
C ASP A 294 -44.95 -2.47 18.41
N LYS A 295 -45.47 -2.81 17.25
CA LYS A 295 -45.30 -4.16 16.67
C LYS A 295 -43.87 -4.48 16.31
N LEU A 296 -43.09 -3.47 15.96
CA LEU A 296 -41.65 -3.68 15.71
C LEU A 296 -40.91 -3.93 17.02
N ARG A 297 -41.25 -3.24 18.11
CA ARG A 297 -40.67 -3.52 19.45
C ARG A 297 -41.04 -4.93 19.91
N GLU A 298 -42.32 -5.32 19.85
CA GLU A 298 -42.77 -6.66 20.20
C GLU A 298 -42.02 -7.75 19.39
N ALA A 299 -41.83 -7.52 18.07
CA ALA A 299 -41.11 -8.46 17.21
C ALA A 299 -39.61 -8.54 17.58
N TRP A 300 -39.02 -7.44 18.01
CA TRP A 300 -37.64 -7.36 18.47
C TRP A 300 -37.47 -8.09 19.79
N ASP A 301 -38.32 -7.82 20.79
CA ASP A 301 -38.26 -8.46 22.09
C ASP A 301 -38.41 -9.99 21.96
N LYS A 302 -39.34 -10.43 21.10
CA LYS A 302 -39.49 -11.85 20.78
C LYS A 302 -38.25 -12.44 20.12
N ALA A 303 -37.56 -11.70 19.27
CA ALA A 303 -36.31 -12.17 18.67
C ALA A 303 -35.19 -12.24 19.70
N VAL A 304 -35.09 -11.27 20.61
CA VAL A 304 -34.13 -11.30 21.71
C VAL A 304 -34.37 -12.49 22.62
N ASP A 305 -35.63 -12.73 23.06
CA ASP A 305 -36.00 -13.82 23.97
C ASP A 305 -35.75 -15.22 23.35
N SER A 306 -35.80 -15.31 22.01
CA SER A 306 -35.56 -16.58 21.30
C SER A 306 -34.08 -16.96 21.20
N HIS A 307 -33.16 -16.07 21.60
CA HIS A 307 -31.72 -16.29 21.47
C HIS A 307 -31.01 -16.25 22.84
N GLU A 308 -31.01 -17.35 23.55
CA GLU A 308 -30.11 -17.61 24.67
C GLU A 308 -28.76 -18.09 24.12
N PHE A 309 -27.72 -17.28 24.20
CA PHE A 309 -26.36 -17.65 23.79
C PHE A 309 -25.41 -17.53 24.97
N ASP A 310 -24.75 -18.63 25.29
CA ASP A 310 -23.74 -18.69 26.36
C ASP A 310 -22.34 -18.26 25.93
N SER A 311 -22.07 -18.14 24.62
CA SER A 311 -20.73 -17.85 24.11
C SER A 311 -20.61 -16.44 23.55
N LYS A 312 -19.52 -15.75 23.92
CA LYS A 312 -19.12 -14.49 23.31
C LYS A 312 -18.60 -14.73 21.89
N THR A 313 -18.69 -13.72 21.03
CA THR A 313 -18.06 -13.71 19.72
C THR A 313 -16.56 -13.93 19.86
N SER A 314 -16.01 -14.94 19.20
CA SER A 314 -14.57 -15.22 19.25
C SER A 314 -13.78 -14.21 18.41
N PRO A 315 -12.46 -14.05 18.62
CA PRO A 315 -11.61 -13.22 17.78
C PRO A 315 -11.70 -13.60 16.29
N GLU A 316 -11.72 -14.90 15.97
CA GLU A 316 -11.84 -15.40 14.60
C GLU A 316 -13.18 -15.01 13.97
N GLU A 317 -14.26 -15.08 14.74
CA GLU A 317 -15.59 -14.65 14.29
C GLU A 317 -15.65 -13.14 14.06
N TYR A 318 -15.00 -12.34 14.90
CA TYR A 318 -14.87 -10.90 14.67
C TYR A 318 -14.11 -10.59 13.37
N MET A 319 -12.99 -11.28 13.14
CA MET A 319 -12.21 -11.14 11.92
C MET A 319 -13.02 -11.52 10.68
N GLU A 320 -13.79 -12.59 10.72
CA GLU A 320 -14.66 -13.02 9.62
C GLU A 320 -15.75 -11.98 9.31
N LEU A 321 -16.37 -11.42 10.34
CA LEU A 321 -17.37 -10.37 10.21
C LEU A 321 -16.76 -9.09 9.61
N GLU A 322 -15.61 -8.68 10.08
CA GLU A 322 -14.91 -7.51 9.52
C GLU A 322 -14.52 -7.74 8.05
N LYS A 323 -13.94 -8.88 7.70
CA LYS A 323 -13.63 -9.23 6.30
C LYS A 323 -14.89 -9.19 5.42
N THR A 324 -16.01 -9.67 5.95
CA THR A 324 -17.28 -9.69 5.23
C THR A 324 -17.84 -8.30 5.01
N PHE A 325 -17.89 -7.47 6.04
CA PHE A 325 -18.60 -6.20 6.02
C PHE A 325 -17.73 -4.96 5.85
N LEU A 326 -16.45 -5.01 6.25
CA LEU A 326 -15.53 -3.89 6.11
C LEU A 326 -14.50 -4.06 4.99
N GLY A 327 -14.27 -5.28 4.53
CA GLY A 327 -13.31 -5.57 3.47
C GLY A 327 -11.97 -6.09 3.95
N GLY A 328 -11.70 -6.01 5.22
CA GLY A 328 -10.50 -6.51 5.87
C GLY A 328 -10.73 -6.64 7.37
N SER A 329 -9.83 -7.32 8.06
CA SER A 329 -9.81 -7.37 9.52
C SER A 329 -8.95 -6.20 10.01
N PHE A 330 -9.57 -5.16 10.53
CA PHE A 330 -8.91 -3.90 10.87
C PHE A 330 -8.79 -3.64 12.36
N PHE A 331 -9.75 -4.16 13.14
CA PHE A 331 -9.91 -3.87 14.57
C PHE A 331 -9.71 -5.08 15.44
N HIS A 332 -9.94 -6.27 14.90
CA HIS A 332 -9.73 -7.53 15.60
C HIS A 332 -8.69 -8.35 14.85
N GLY A 333 -7.59 -8.64 15.51
CA GLY A 333 -6.53 -9.53 15.04
C GLY A 333 -6.57 -10.86 15.77
N VAL A 334 -5.86 -11.85 15.27
CA VAL A 334 -5.65 -13.12 15.94
C VAL A 334 -4.88 -12.92 17.24
N PHE A 335 -4.03 -11.89 17.28
CA PHE A 335 -3.34 -11.45 18.49
C PHE A 335 -4.23 -10.43 19.22
N SER A 336 -4.57 -10.71 20.48
CA SER A 336 -5.26 -9.71 21.29
C SER A 336 -4.33 -8.51 21.60
N ASP A 337 -4.90 -7.34 21.84
CA ASP A 337 -4.12 -6.13 22.19
C ASP A 337 -3.15 -6.38 23.36
N ASP A 338 -3.56 -7.15 24.38
CA ASP A 338 -2.70 -7.56 25.50
C ASP A 338 -1.54 -8.46 25.03
N MET A 339 -1.74 -9.31 24.03
CA MET A 339 -0.66 -10.11 23.43
C MET A 339 0.29 -9.22 22.61
N VAL A 340 -0.24 -8.33 21.80
CA VAL A 340 0.56 -7.39 20.99
C VAL A 340 1.43 -6.53 21.89
N GLU A 341 0.87 -5.91 22.92
CA GLU A 341 1.62 -5.11 23.90
C GLU A 341 2.74 -5.90 24.59
N LYS A 342 2.48 -7.16 24.93
CA LYS A 342 3.49 -8.04 25.55
C LYS A 342 4.57 -8.45 24.56
N ILE A 343 4.22 -8.71 23.30
CA ILE A 343 5.18 -9.03 22.23
C ILE A 343 6.07 -7.82 21.95
N GLU A 344 5.50 -6.64 21.80
CA GLU A 344 6.23 -5.38 21.59
C GLU A 344 7.22 -5.09 22.74
N LYS A 345 6.81 -5.29 23.98
CA LYS A 345 7.71 -5.18 25.13
C LYS A 345 8.85 -6.19 25.08
N LEU A 346 8.59 -7.41 24.61
CA LEU A 346 9.63 -8.44 24.45
C LEU A 346 10.57 -8.12 23.31
N VAL A 347 10.06 -7.65 22.17
CA VAL A 347 10.87 -7.20 21.03
C VAL A 347 11.78 -6.07 21.44
N SER A 348 11.28 -5.06 22.16
CA SER A 348 12.08 -3.93 22.64
C SER A 348 13.21 -4.32 23.62
N LEU A 349 13.04 -5.41 24.37
CA LEU A 349 14.00 -5.91 25.35
C LEU A 349 14.96 -6.95 24.79
N ASN A 350 14.65 -7.57 23.66
CA ASN A 350 15.42 -8.70 23.13
C ASN A 350 15.65 -8.57 21.62
N LYS A 351 16.87 -8.18 21.24
CA LYS A 351 17.30 -7.99 19.85
C LYS A 351 17.12 -9.20 18.92
N CYS A 352 16.82 -10.39 19.47
CA CYS A 352 16.54 -11.60 18.69
C CYS A 352 15.07 -11.78 18.35
N LEU A 353 14.15 -10.98 18.91
CA LEU A 353 12.73 -10.98 18.59
C LEU A 353 12.44 -9.83 17.63
N ARG A 354 11.84 -10.13 16.48
CA ARG A 354 11.57 -9.16 15.41
C ARG A 354 10.25 -9.46 14.73
N ASP A 355 9.69 -8.50 14.04
CA ASP A 355 8.61 -8.72 13.08
C ASP A 355 9.16 -9.12 11.69
N PHE A 356 8.28 -9.45 10.76
CA PHE A 356 8.70 -9.85 9.42
C PHE A 356 9.39 -8.74 8.63
N ASN A 357 9.03 -7.47 8.86
CA ASN A 357 9.64 -6.33 8.16
C ASN A 357 11.07 -6.09 8.65
N GLU A 358 11.29 -6.12 9.96
CA GLU A 358 12.61 -5.95 10.56
C GLU A 358 13.60 -7.02 10.10
N ILE A 359 13.11 -8.24 9.81
CA ILE A 359 13.98 -9.34 9.31
C ILE A 359 14.43 -9.09 7.88
N ARG A 360 13.63 -8.41 7.07
CA ARG A 360 13.96 -8.11 5.66
C ARG A 360 14.97 -6.97 5.52
N GLU A 361 15.00 -6.05 6.46
CA GLU A 361 15.79 -4.81 6.35
C GLU A 361 17.22 -4.93 6.88
N GLU A 362 17.50 -5.87 7.77
CA GLU A 362 18.81 -5.98 8.44
C GLU A 362 19.45 -7.36 8.33
N ASP A 363 20.77 -7.38 8.40
CA ASP A 363 21.70 -8.49 8.56
C ASP A 363 21.17 -9.93 8.40
N LYS A 364 21.88 -10.77 7.66
CA LYS A 364 21.65 -12.21 7.45
C LYS A 364 21.56 -13.07 8.73
N SER A 365 21.32 -12.47 9.88
CA SER A 365 21.21 -13.14 11.16
C SER A 365 19.82 -13.73 11.37
N SER A 366 19.74 -14.92 11.98
CA SER A 366 18.46 -15.52 12.36
C SER A 366 17.75 -14.70 13.44
N ALA A 367 16.44 -14.58 13.32
CA ALA A 367 15.59 -13.93 14.31
C ALA A 367 14.45 -14.84 14.75
N TYR A 368 13.82 -14.49 15.88
CA TYR A 368 12.58 -15.14 16.35
C TYR A 368 11.40 -14.24 16.05
N VAL A 369 10.30 -14.81 15.54
CA VAL A 369 9.05 -14.11 15.24
C VAL A 369 7.90 -14.82 15.91
N PHE A 370 7.00 -14.06 16.54
CA PHE A 370 5.71 -14.58 16.97
C PHE A 370 4.76 -14.59 15.78
N VAL A 371 4.23 -15.76 15.45
CA VAL A 371 3.37 -15.93 14.28
C VAL A 371 2.12 -16.75 14.62
N HIS A 372 1.06 -16.47 13.87
CA HIS A 372 -0.09 -17.33 13.74
C HIS A 372 -0.01 -18.09 12.42
N VAL A 373 0.20 -19.40 12.48
CA VAL A 373 0.21 -20.28 11.29
C VAL A 373 -1.23 -20.51 10.86
N LYS A 374 -1.56 -20.05 9.66
CA LYS A 374 -2.90 -20.11 9.07
C LYS A 374 -3.10 -21.36 8.20
N ASP A 375 -2.08 -21.69 7.41
CA ASP A 375 -2.15 -22.78 6.44
C ASP A 375 -0.80 -23.48 6.25
N LEU A 376 -0.86 -24.74 5.87
CA LEU A 376 0.30 -25.60 5.65
C LEU A 376 0.12 -26.36 4.33
N ARG A 377 0.87 -25.97 3.31
CA ARG A 377 0.84 -26.59 1.99
C ARG A 377 2.08 -27.45 1.76
N CYS A 378 1.90 -28.78 1.82
CA CYS A 378 2.98 -29.72 1.52
C CYS A 378 3.30 -29.75 0.01
N HIS A 379 4.59 -29.87 -0.30
CA HIS A 379 5.09 -29.97 -1.66
C HIS A 379 6.19 -31.04 -1.75
N GLN A 380 6.10 -31.92 -2.75
CA GLN A 380 7.13 -32.91 -3.02
C GLN A 380 8.18 -32.31 -3.96
N GLN A 381 9.42 -32.28 -3.50
CA GLN A 381 10.57 -31.83 -4.28
C GLN A 381 10.94 -32.88 -5.36
N LYS A 382 11.68 -32.45 -6.39
CA LYS A 382 12.15 -33.31 -7.49
C LYS A 382 12.96 -34.54 -7.00
N ASN A 383 13.58 -34.44 -5.82
CA ASN A 383 14.35 -35.52 -5.20
C ASN A 383 13.47 -36.48 -4.35
N GLY A 384 12.15 -36.35 -4.41
CA GLY A 384 11.18 -37.16 -3.70
C GLY A 384 10.95 -36.76 -2.24
N LYS A 385 11.71 -35.83 -1.68
CA LYS A 385 11.55 -35.37 -0.29
C LYS A 385 10.39 -34.38 -0.16
N MET A 386 9.72 -34.40 0.97
CA MET A 386 8.62 -33.47 1.27
C MET A 386 9.16 -32.20 1.93
N MET A 387 8.64 -31.06 1.51
CA MET A 387 8.78 -29.76 2.17
C MET A 387 7.40 -29.16 2.43
N VAL A 388 7.32 -28.10 3.24
CA VAL A 388 6.06 -27.41 3.51
C VAL A 388 6.23 -25.91 3.30
N PHE A 389 5.24 -25.28 2.72
CA PHE A 389 5.06 -23.83 2.71
C PHE A 389 4.13 -23.48 3.87
N ILE A 390 4.63 -22.68 4.79
CA ILE A 390 3.92 -22.24 5.99
C ILE A 390 3.38 -20.84 5.72
N THR A 391 2.05 -20.69 5.63
CA THR A 391 1.42 -19.38 5.59
C THR A 391 1.22 -18.90 7.02
N ALA A 392 1.88 -17.84 7.40
CA ALA A 392 1.87 -17.31 8.76
C ALA A 392 1.70 -15.78 8.76
N GLU A 393 1.05 -15.27 9.80
CA GLU A 393 0.82 -13.86 10.06
C GLU A 393 1.55 -13.47 11.36
N ASP A 394 2.28 -12.35 11.35
CA ASP A 394 2.90 -11.80 12.55
C ASP A 394 1.93 -10.93 13.37
N CYS A 395 2.41 -10.38 14.50
CA CYS A 395 1.59 -9.55 15.39
C CYS A 395 1.17 -8.20 14.76
N ASN A 396 1.83 -7.77 13.70
CA ASN A 396 1.50 -6.55 12.95
C ASN A 396 0.53 -6.82 11.78
N GLY A 397 0.08 -8.07 11.62
CA GLY A 397 -0.81 -8.49 10.54
C GLY A 397 -0.09 -8.68 9.19
N GLU A 398 1.25 -8.74 9.18
CA GLU A 398 2.01 -9.12 7.99
C GLU A 398 1.88 -10.61 7.75
N GLU A 399 1.39 -10.98 6.56
CA GLU A 399 1.27 -12.38 6.15
C GLU A 399 2.39 -12.76 5.19
N LEU A 400 3.08 -13.85 5.50
CA LEU A 400 4.11 -14.41 4.65
C LEU A 400 3.94 -15.91 4.44
N THR A 401 4.39 -16.36 3.27
CA THR A 401 4.60 -17.79 3.01
C THR A 401 6.07 -18.13 3.22
N ILE A 402 6.34 -18.90 4.28
CA ILE A 402 7.68 -19.26 4.73
C ILE A 402 8.01 -20.68 4.25
N PRO A 403 8.97 -20.88 3.34
CA PRO A 403 9.40 -22.21 2.95
C PRO A 403 10.13 -22.91 4.10
N CYS A 404 9.68 -24.11 4.42
CA CYS A 404 10.36 -25.04 5.34
C CYS A 404 10.86 -26.24 4.54
N PHE A 405 12.16 -26.28 4.27
CA PHE A 405 12.78 -27.33 3.46
C PHE A 405 12.75 -28.70 4.17
N ALA A 406 12.85 -29.75 3.37
CA ALA A 406 12.73 -31.14 3.83
C ALA A 406 13.65 -31.48 5.01
N SER A 407 14.85 -30.88 5.06
CA SER A 407 15.83 -31.08 6.17
C SER A 407 15.29 -30.64 7.54
N TYR A 408 14.39 -29.65 7.55
CA TYR A 408 13.72 -29.17 8.77
C TYR A 408 12.32 -29.81 8.93
N TYR A 409 11.57 -29.92 7.84
CA TYR A 409 10.20 -30.42 7.86
C TYR A 409 10.08 -31.83 8.45
N GLU A 410 10.98 -32.74 8.09
CA GLU A 410 11.02 -34.11 8.64
C GLU A 410 11.10 -34.16 10.18
N HIS A 411 11.66 -33.14 10.81
CA HIS A 411 11.80 -33.06 12.27
C HIS A 411 10.58 -32.43 12.97
N ILE A 412 9.77 -31.69 12.24
CA ILE A 412 8.68 -30.88 12.82
C ILE A 412 7.29 -31.29 12.35
N LYS A 413 7.16 -32.14 11.31
CA LYS A 413 5.89 -32.49 10.63
C LYS A 413 4.81 -32.98 11.58
N GLU A 414 5.16 -33.69 12.64
CA GLU A 414 4.21 -34.22 13.62
C GLU A 414 3.73 -33.15 14.63
N LYS A 415 4.44 -32.03 14.75
CA LYS A 415 4.18 -30.96 15.72
C LYS A 415 3.69 -29.67 15.07
N LEU A 416 3.86 -29.56 13.76
CA LEU A 416 3.49 -28.36 13.01
C LEU A 416 2.01 -28.46 12.63
N LEU A 417 1.18 -27.66 13.27
CA LEU A 417 -0.25 -27.48 13.00
C LEU A 417 -0.54 -26.00 12.79
N THR A 418 -1.78 -25.67 12.42
CA THR A 418 -2.25 -24.28 12.49
C THR A 418 -2.30 -23.79 13.94
N GLY A 419 -1.99 -22.53 14.18
CA GLY A 419 -1.97 -21.96 15.54
C GLY A 419 -0.79 -21.01 15.79
N PHE A 420 -0.58 -20.65 17.05
CA PHE A 420 0.42 -19.66 17.45
C PHE A 420 1.77 -20.31 17.74
N TYR A 421 2.82 -19.70 17.20
CA TYR A 421 4.20 -20.18 17.36
C TYR A 421 5.19 -19.04 17.53
N LEU A 422 6.27 -19.33 18.26
CA LEU A 422 7.50 -18.58 18.19
C LEU A 422 8.44 -19.30 17.22
N MET A 423 8.62 -18.75 16.04
CA MET A 423 9.45 -19.35 14.99
C MET A 423 10.82 -18.72 14.90
N LYS A 424 11.86 -19.52 14.69
CA LYS A 424 13.16 -19.03 14.27
C LYS A 424 13.24 -19.02 12.77
N VAL A 425 13.53 -17.86 12.20
CA VAL A 425 13.59 -17.63 10.76
C VAL A 425 14.86 -16.86 10.39
N TYR A 426 15.23 -16.85 9.12
CA TYR A 426 16.33 -16.05 8.59
C TYR A 426 16.00 -15.55 7.18
N PRO A 427 16.52 -14.39 6.75
CA PRO A 427 16.33 -13.89 5.41
C PRO A 427 17.08 -14.77 4.39
N ASP A 428 16.49 -14.93 3.21
CA ASP A 428 17.15 -15.51 2.06
C ASP A 428 17.86 -14.44 1.22
N ASP A 429 18.67 -14.89 0.24
CA ASP A 429 19.42 -13.98 -0.63
C ASP A 429 18.55 -13.16 -1.59
N ASN A 430 17.25 -13.46 -1.69
CA ASN A 430 16.26 -12.80 -2.57
C ASN A 430 15.28 -11.91 -1.78
N GLY A 431 15.53 -11.65 -0.49
CA GLY A 431 14.67 -10.86 0.37
C GLY A 431 13.44 -11.61 0.91
N GLY A 432 13.40 -12.94 0.77
CA GLY A 432 12.42 -13.81 1.39
C GLY A 432 12.83 -14.21 2.81
N ILE A 433 11.93 -14.91 3.50
CA ILE A 433 12.17 -15.46 4.84
C ILE A 433 12.07 -16.98 4.80
N LEU A 434 13.05 -17.65 5.39
CA LEU A 434 13.13 -19.10 5.45
C LEU A 434 13.00 -19.59 6.90
N PHE A 435 12.38 -20.76 7.07
CA PHE A 435 12.33 -21.43 8.37
C PHE A 435 13.70 -22.00 8.73
N GLY A 436 14.21 -21.68 9.92
CA GLY A 436 15.62 -21.86 10.29
C GLY A 436 15.96 -22.76 11.47
N SER A 437 15.04 -23.57 12.02
CA SER A 437 15.40 -24.38 13.20
C SER A 437 14.78 -25.76 13.27
N ARG A 438 15.53 -26.73 13.82
CA ARG A 438 15.05 -28.10 14.12
C ARG A 438 14.27 -28.19 15.43
N ASN A 439 14.36 -27.18 16.33
CA ASN A 439 13.96 -27.34 17.74
C ASN A 439 12.95 -26.29 18.26
N TRP A 440 12.43 -25.40 17.41
CA TRP A 440 11.70 -24.23 17.90
C TRP A 440 10.37 -24.02 17.18
N ILE A 441 9.46 -24.96 17.42
CA ILE A 441 8.03 -24.74 17.30
C ILE A 441 7.50 -24.87 18.72
N THR A 442 7.06 -23.78 19.31
CA THR A 442 6.44 -23.79 20.63
C THR A 442 4.96 -23.56 20.49
N ASN A 443 4.18 -24.49 21.05
CA ASN A 443 2.74 -24.40 21.21
C ASN A 443 2.34 -23.13 22.02
N PRO A 444 1.13 -22.54 21.84
CA PRO A 444 0.60 -21.39 22.58
C PRO A 444 0.80 -21.45 24.10
N ASP A 445 0.67 -22.62 24.70
CA ASP A 445 0.92 -22.80 26.13
C ASP A 445 2.37 -22.54 26.52
N THR A 446 3.31 -22.81 25.64
CA THR A 446 4.74 -22.54 25.87
C THR A 446 5.06 -21.06 25.62
N ILE A 447 4.44 -20.43 24.66
CA ILE A 447 4.52 -18.96 24.45
C ILE A 447 3.98 -18.24 25.69
N ARG A 448 2.83 -18.68 26.18
CA ARG A 448 2.22 -18.16 27.43
C ARG A 448 3.15 -18.33 28.64
N SER A 449 3.80 -19.50 28.75
CA SER A 449 4.76 -19.79 29.79
C SER A 449 6.05 -18.98 29.65
N PHE A 450 6.50 -18.72 28.42
CA PHE A 450 7.64 -17.87 28.11
C PHE A 450 7.34 -16.40 28.48
N LEU A 451 6.15 -15.89 28.13
CA LEU A 451 5.67 -14.55 28.51
C LEU A 451 5.53 -14.40 30.03
N ILE A 452 5.10 -15.45 30.74
CA ILE A 452 4.97 -15.45 32.21
C ILE A 452 6.34 -15.49 32.89
N ARG A 453 7.32 -16.22 32.38
CA ARG A 453 8.68 -16.26 32.93
C ARG A 453 9.38 -14.91 32.81
N TYR A 454 9.19 -14.20 31.73
CA TYR A 454 9.75 -12.86 31.52
C TYR A 454 9.13 -11.78 32.43
N LYS A 455 7.91 -12.01 32.95
CA LYS A 455 7.29 -11.11 33.96
C LYS A 455 7.95 -11.20 35.33
N ARG A 456 8.81 -12.20 35.59
CA ARG A 456 9.45 -12.45 36.91
C ARG A 456 10.96 -12.15 36.91
N SER A 457 11.53 -11.77 35.77
CA SER A 457 12.90 -11.27 35.64
C SER A 457 12.90 -9.77 35.32
#